data_43ffc62d167554a47e1b54bf966b6515
#
_entry.id   43ffc62d167554a47e1b54bf966b6515
#
_cell.length_a   1.000
_cell.length_b   1.000
_cell.length_c   1.000
_cell.angle_alpha   90.00
_cell.angle_beta   90.00
_cell.angle_gamma   90.00
#
_symmetry.space_group_name_H-M   'P 1'
#
loop_
_entity.id
_entity.type
_entity.pdbx_description
1 polymer ?
#
loop_
_entity_poly.entity_id
_entity_poly.type
_entity_poly.pdbx_seq_one_letter_code
_entity_poly.pdbx_strand_id
1 'polypeptide(L)'
;RMRMQILDIITKKKLGQPLTREEITFFARGAADKTIPDYQLAALLMAIRLNGMTAQETTDLTLAMRDSGDVCDLSAIPGKKIDKHSTGGVGDTTTLILAPLVAACGVPVAKMSGRGLGHTGGTLDKLESIPGLSVEETEERFIRQVQEIGLAVIGQTAALAPADKTLYALRDVTSTVDSLPLIAASIMSKKLASGADGIVLDVKTGSGALMETLPDALALAQTMVDIGKLAGKPVVAVITSMAQPLGTHIGNALEVKDAIDVLAGRTRGDLLEISLLLGSHMLVLAEKAKTLPEARAMLENALSSGAGLRKLAEMIAAQGGDPRVVEDLSLLPQAAVKRVMRAETAGYLSAMDTTALGMAAQRMGAGRAKKSDMLDYSVGYVLHVRLGDEVTEDTPLATLYARNEAEAEEAEKAIRKALTIAKEKPSVPPLWDAVVTAEGITYSR
;
A
#
# COMPACT_ATOMS: atom_id res chain seq x y z
N ARG A 1 -2.91 42.94 -16.15
CA ARG A 1 -2.77 41.44 -16.17
C ARG A 1 -4.17 40.86 -16.27
N MET A 2 -4.45 40.07 -17.33
CA MET A 2 -5.71 39.30 -17.40
C MET A 2 -5.76 38.31 -16.26
N ARG A 3 -6.90 38.23 -15.58
CA ARG A 3 -7.14 37.30 -14.49
C ARG A 3 -7.27 35.90 -15.05
N MET A 4 -6.52 34.91 -14.50
CA MET A 4 -6.60 33.52 -14.91
C MET A 4 -8.00 32.95 -14.63
N GLN A 5 -8.56 32.21 -15.59
CA GLN A 5 -9.88 31.61 -15.48
C GLN A 5 -9.80 30.11 -15.75
N ILE A 6 -10.50 29.33 -14.94
CA ILE A 6 -10.53 27.87 -15.08
C ILE A 6 -11.12 27.43 -16.44
N LEU A 7 -12.07 28.18 -17.00
CA LEU A 7 -12.67 27.86 -18.30
C LEU A 7 -11.61 27.82 -19.41
N ASP A 8 -10.68 28.77 -19.40
CA ASP A 8 -9.61 28.82 -20.40
C ASP A 8 -8.65 27.64 -20.26
N ILE A 9 -8.38 27.20 -19.01
CA ILE A 9 -7.55 26.03 -18.70
C ILE A 9 -8.23 24.75 -19.20
N ILE A 10 -9.53 24.60 -18.95
CA ILE A 10 -10.33 23.47 -19.44
C ILE A 10 -10.28 23.42 -20.97
N THR A 11 -10.50 24.57 -21.63
CA THR A 11 -10.50 24.67 -23.10
C THR A 11 -9.12 24.27 -23.66
N LYS A 12 -8.04 24.72 -23.05
CA LYS A 12 -6.69 24.40 -23.46
C LYS A 12 -6.41 22.91 -23.40
N LYS A 13 -6.75 22.25 -22.27
CA LYS A 13 -6.56 20.80 -22.12
C LYS A 13 -7.51 19.99 -23.01
N LYS A 14 -8.74 20.46 -23.19
CA LYS A 14 -9.70 19.86 -24.13
C LYS A 14 -9.13 19.79 -25.56
N LEU A 15 -8.34 20.77 -25.96
CA LEU A 15 -7.69 20.82 -27.27
C LEU A 15 -6.36 20.07 -27.32
N GLY A 16 -6.01 19.37 -26.26
CA GLY A 16 -4.79 18.58 -26.18
C GLY A 16 -3.52 19.39 -25.96
N GLN A 17 -3.62 20.65 -25.58
CA GLN A 17 -2.46 21.50 -25.33
C GLN A 17 -1.92 21.33 -23.90
N PRO A 18 -0.60 21.37 -23.70
CA PRO A 18 -0.01 21.27 -22.37
C PRO A 18 -0.34 22.51 -21.53
N LEU A 19 -0.58 22.29 -20.25
CA LEU A 19 -0.83 23.34 -19.27
C LEU A 19 0.47 23.86 -18.70
N THR A 20 0.53 25.16 -18.41
CA THR A 20 1.66 25.76 -17.71
C THR A 20 1.61 25.44 -16.22
N ARG A 21 2.76 25.61 -15.55
CA ARG A 21 2.86 25.45 -14.09
C ARG A 21 1.89 26.37 -13.35
N GLU A 22 1.73 27.59 -13.81
CA GLU A 22 0.82 28.58 -13.21
C GLU A 22 -0.64 28.16 -13.35
N GLU A 23 -1.02 27.64 -14.50
CA GLU A 23 -2.37 27.12 -14.75
C GLU A 23 -2.67 25.91 -13.87
N ILE A 24 -1.73 24.99 -13.74
CA ILE A 24 -1.85 23.79 -12.89
C ILE A 24 -1.94 24.20 -11.41
N THR A 25 -1.11 25.14 -10.98
CA THR A 25 -1.13 25.65 -9.60
C THR A 25 -2.47 26.31 -9.27
N PHE A 26 -3.02 27.11 -10.20
CA PHE A 26 -4.33 27.73 -10.06
C PHE A 26 -5.42 26.66 -9.86
N PHE A 27 -5.41 25.61 -10.67
CA PHE A 27 -6.33 24.49 -10.56
C PHE A 27 -6.23 23.78 -9.21
N ALA A 28 -5.03 23.42 -8.78
CA ALA A 28 -4.81 22.71 -7.52
C ALA A 28 -5.24 23.55 -6.31
N ARG A 29 -4.89 24.84 -6.28
CA ARG A 29 -5.33 25.76 -5.23
C ARG A 29 -6.83 25.91 -5.18
N GLY A 30 -7.46 26.06 -6.34
CA GLY A 30 -8.91 26.18 -6.44
C GLY A 30 -9.65 24.92 -5.99
N ALA A 31 -9.04 23.76 -6.15
CA ALA A 31 -9.55 22.50 -5.60
C ALA A 31 -9.42 22.45 -4.07
N ALA A 32 -8.27 22.88 -3.53
CA ALA A 32 -8.00 22.84 -2.10
C ALA A 32 -8.87 23.83 -1.31
N ASP A 33 -8.97 25.06 -1.78
CA ASP A 33 -9.73 26.14 -1.11
C ASP A 33 -11.20 26.24 -1.55
N LYS A 34 -11.60 25.37 -2.50
CA LYS A 34 -12.97 25.28 -3.03
C LYS A 34 -13.47 26.55 -3.74
N THR A 35 -12.55 27.35 -4.26
CA THR A 35 -12.89 28.53 -5.07
C THR A 35 -13.28 28.17 -6.50
N ILE A 36 -12.87 26.98 -6.99
CA ILE A 36 -13.32 26.44 -8.27
C ILE A 36 -14.43 25.43 -7.99
N PRO A 37 -15.62 25.59 -8.56
CA PRO A 37 -16.73 24.68 -8.33
C PRO A 37 -16.47 23.29 -8.90
N ASP A 38 -17.10 22.28 -8.30
CA ASP A 38 -16.89 20.86 -8.60
C ASP A 38 -17.11 20.51 -10.07
N TYR A 39 -18.12 21.12 -10.73
CA TYR A 39 -18.41 20.82 -12.14
C TYR A 39 -17.27 21.27 -13.07
N GLN A 40 -16.57 22.34 -12.74
CA GLN A 40 -15.42 22.81 -13.52
C GLN A 40 -14.17 21.96 -13.22
N LEU A 41 -13.97 21.58 -11.97
CA LEU A 41 -12.91 20.63 -11.60
C LEU A 41 -13.11 19.30 -12.32
N ALA A 42 -14.34 18.77 -12.31
CA ALA A 42 -14.66 17.50 -12.98
C ALA A 42 -14.44 17.58 -14.50
N ALA A 43 -14.77 18.71 -15.12
CA ALA A 43 -14.55 18.90 -16.56
C ALA A 43 -13.05 18.85 -16.91
N LEU A 44 -12.20 19.50 -16.11
CA LEU A 44 -10.75 19.44 -16.32
C LEU A 44 -10.18 18.03 -16.06
N LEU A 45 -10.65 17.36 -15.03
CA LEU A 45 -10.26 15.97 -14.77
C LEU A 45 -10.56 15.05 -15.94
N MET A 46 -11.74 15.20 -16.57
CA MET A 46 -12.08 14.42 -17.75
C MET A 46 -11.22 14.79 -18.96
N ALA A 47 -10.94 16.08 -19.17
CA ALA A 47 -10.05 16.50 -20.24
C ALA A 47 -8.64 15.91 -20.07
N ILE A 48 -8.13 15.86 -18.85
CA ILE A 48 -6.84 15.21 -18.51
C ILE A 48 -6.93 13.71 -18.79
N ARG A 49 -8.01 13.05 -18.37
CA ARG A 49 -8.20 11.61 -18.60
C ARG A 49 -8.15 11.25 -20.10
N LEU A 50 -8.78 12.07 -20.92
CA LEU A 50 -8.88 11.84 -22.37
C LEU A 50 -7.60 12.20 -23.13
N ASN A 51 -6.94 13.29 -22.76
CA ASN A 51 -5.80 13.83 -23.50
C ASN A 51 -4.44 13.62 -22.81
N GLY A 52 -4.43 13.13 -21.57
CA GLY A 52 -3.21 12.87 -20.83
C GLY A 52 -2.49 14.13 -20.35
N MET A 53 -1.33 13.93 -19.79
CA MET A 53 -0.40 14.96 -19.33
C MET A 53 1.04 14.55 -19.66
N THR A 54 1.88 15.54 -19.93
CA THR A 54 3.33 15.31 -20.05
C THR A 54 3.93 15.00 -18.66
N ALA A 55 5.15 14.48 -18.63
CA ALA A 55 5.90 14.27 -17.38
C ALA A 55 6.03 15.58 -16.57
N GLN A 56 6.28 16.69 -17.24
CA GLN A 56 6.39 18.00 -16.58
C GLN A 56 5.04 18.45 -16.00
N GLU A 57 3.96 18.33 -16.75
CA GLU A 57 2.63 18.65 -16.24
C GLU A 57 2.26 17.79 -15.03
N THR A 58 2.52 16.49 -15.09
CA THR A 58 2.21 15.57 -13.98
C THR A 58 3.02 15.92 -12.74
N THR A 59 4.29 16.28 -12.90
CA THR A 59 5.15 16.76 -11.80
C THR A 59 4.65 18.08 -11.24
N ASP A 60 4.30 19.04 -12.08
CA ASP A 60 3.77 20.34 -11.64
C ASP A 60 2.47 20.16 -10.85
N LEU A 61 1.58 19.27 -11.29
CA LEU A 61 0.35 18.94 -10.57
C LEU A 61 0.67 18.29 -9.21
N THR A 62 1.59 17.36 -9.18
CA THR A 62 2.03 16.68 -7.96
C THR A 62 2.53 17.69 -6.93
N LEU A 63 3.42 18.58 -7.34
CA LEU A 63 4.00 19.60 -6.46
C LEU A 63 2.96 20.63 -6.02
N ALA A 64 2.05 21.03 -6.90
CA ALA A 64 0.97 21.95 -6.56
C ALA A 64 0.01 21.34 -5.55
N MET A 65 -0.32 20.05 -5.68
CA MET A 65 -1.16 19.33 -4.73
C MET A 65 -0.45 19.14 -3.38
N ARG A 66 0.84 18.81 -3.38
CA ARG A 66 1.66 18.76 -2.17
C ARG A 66 1.63 20.09 -1.43
N ASP A 67 1.87 21.19 -2.15
CA ASP A 67 2.01 22.53 -1.59
C ASP A 67 0.66 23.20 -1.27
N SER A 68 -0.45 22.55 -1.60
CA SER A 68 -1.79 23.02 -1.22
C SER A 68 -2.07 22.89 0.28
N GLY A 69 -1.24 22.14 1.01
CA GLY A 69 -1.33 21.94 2.45
C GLY A 69 0.03 21.95 3.10
N ASP A 70 0.11 21.37 4.29
CA ASP A 70 1.35 21.31 5.06
C ASP A 70 2.29 20.25 4.49
N VAL A 71 3.57 20.57 4.48
CA VAL A 71 4.65 19.62 4.17
C VAL A 71 5.38 19.31 5.48
N CYS A 72 5.44 18.03 5.84
CA CYS A 72 6.11 17.59 7.04
C CYS A 72 7.62 17.79 6.93
N ASP A 73 8.22 18.45 7.90
CA ASP A 73 9.67 18.65 7.98
C ASP A 73 10.27 17.62 8.93
N LEU A 74 10.95 16.61 8.37
CA LEU A 74 11.61 15.53 9.12
C LEU A 74 13.10 15.80 9.38
N SER A 75 13.58 17.02 9.11
CA SER A 75 15.01 17.36 9.23
C SER A 75 15.57 17.22 10.66
N ALA A 76 14.72 17.30 11.68
CA ALA A 76 15.11 17.07 13.06
C ALA A 76 15.44 15.58 13.39
N ILE A 77 15.07 14.67 12.51
CA ILE A 77 15.41 13.24 12.64
C ILE A 77 16.73 13.01 11.92
N PRO A 78 17.79 12.54 12.63
CA PRO A 78 19.08 12.26 11.99
C PRO A 78 18.98 11.13 10.95
N GLY A 79 19.79 11.21 9.91
CA GLY A 79 19.88 10.22 8.85
C GLY A 79 18.85 10.39 7.74
N LYS A 80 18.95 9.57 6.71
CA LYS A 80 18.01 9.57 5.58
C LYS A 80 16.75 8.80 5.96
N LYS A 81 15.61 9.44 5.82
CA LYS A 81 14.28 8.85 6.05
C LYS A 81 13.76 8.35 4.71
N ILE A 82 13.55 7.05 4.61
CA ILE A 82 13.04 6.42 3.41
C ILE A 82 11.63 5.90 3.69
N ASP A 83 10.69 6.28 2.84
CA ASP A 83 9.32 5.80 2.89
C ASP A 83 9.11 4.65 1.90
N LYS A 84 8.08 3.88 2.14
CA LYS A 84 7.63 2.81 1.26
C LYS A 84 6.13 2.96 1.04
N HIS A 85 5.69 2.81 -0.20
CA HIS A 85 4.26 2.86 -0.52
C HIS A 85 3.90 1.75 -1.50
N SER A 86 2.77 1.09 -1.26
CA SER A 86 2.17 0.09 -2.16
C SER A 86 0.98 0.69 -2.88
N THR A 87 0.78 0.29 -4.13
CA THR A 87 -0.43 0.63 -4.90
C THR A 87 -1.68 -0.08 -4.39
N GLY A 88 -1.51 -0.94 -3.39
CA GLY A 88 -2.60 -1.66 -2.72
C GLY A 88 -2.70 -3.12 -3.16
N GLY A 89 -3.12 -3.95 -2.23
CA GLY A 89 -3.25 -5.38 -2.48
C GLY A 89 -3.98 -6.10 -1.36
N VAL A 90 -4.03 -7.41 -1.46
CA VAL A 90 -4.66 -8.32 -0.54
C VAL A 90 -3.59 -9.14 0.19
N GLY A 91 -3.70 -9.24 1.51
CA GLY A 91 -2.69 -9.94 2.31
C GLY A 91 -1.32 -9.23 2.30
N ASP A 92 -1.29 -7.95 1.97
CA ASP A 92 -0.07 -7.15 1.91
C ASP A 92 0.20 -6.51 3.27
N THR A 93 0.94 -7.22 4.11
CA THR A 93 1.34 -6.78 5.45
C THR A 93 2.81 -6.40 5.50
N THR A 94 3.40 -6.05 4.37
CA THR A 94 4.83 -5.78 4.25
C THR A 94 5.31 -4.66 5.16
N THR A 95 4.51 -3.61 5.37
CA THR A 95 4.90 -2.49 6.24
C THR A 95 5.18 -2.95 7.68
N LEU A 96 4.35 -3.83 8.23
CA LEU A 96 4.53 -4.34 9.60
C LEU A 96 5.76 -5.23 9.75
N ILE A 97 6.33 -5.69 8.67
CA ILE A 97 7.53 -6.52 8.63
C ILE A 97 8.76 -5.68 8.28
N LEU A 98 8.72 -5.01 7.13
CA LEU A 98 9.90 -4.28 6.65
C LEU A 98 10.22 -3.03 7.46
N ALA A 99 9.21 -2.30 7.94
CA ALA A 99 9.48 -1.08 8.68
C ALA A 99 10.23 -1.34 10.01
N PRO A 100 9.84 -2.33 10.84
CA PRO A 100 10.64 -2.71 11.98
C PRO A 100 12.03 -3.22 11.64
N LEU A 101 12.18 -4.01 10.57
CA LEU A 101 13.48 -4.53 10.13
C LEU A 101 14.40 -3.40 9.67
N VAL A 102 13.91 -2.49 8.85
CA VAL A 102 14.66 -1.34 8.34
C VAL A 102 15.07 -0.42 9.49
N ALA A 103 14.16 -0.13 10.40
CA ALA A 103 14.47 0.66 11.59
C ALA A 103 15.50 -0.02 12.49
N ALA A 104 15.43 -1.33 12.66
CA ALA A 104 16.43 -2.12 13.42
C ALA A 104 17.81 -2.06 12.76
N CYS A 105 17.90 -1.83 11.46
CA CYS A 105 19.16 -1.62 10.74
C CYS A 105 19.67 -0.19 10.84
N GLY A 106 19.00 0.69 11.57
CA GLY A 106 19.44 2.07 11.80
C GLY A 106 18.98 3.08 10.77
N VAL A 107 18.03 2.73 9.92
CA VAL A 107 17.38 3.67 8.98
C VAL A 107 16.03 4.10 9.57
N PRO A 108 15.85 5.38 9.91
CA PRO A 108 14.60 5.83 10.52
C PRO A 108 13.43 5.73 9.53
N VAL A 109 12.31 5.25 10.03
CA VAL A 109 11.06 5.12 9.25
C VAL A 109 9.98 5.98 9.91
N ALA A 110 9.69 7.10 9.27
CA ALA A 110 8.64 8.04 9.66
C ALA A 110 7.51 7.93 8.63
N LYS A 111 6.54 7.07 8.89
CA LYS A 111 5.52 6.69 7.90
C LYS A 111 4.15 7.22 8.24
N MET A 112 3.55 7.93 7.28
CA MET A 112 2.13 8.24 7.27
C MET A 112 1.43 7.31 6.29
N SER A 113 0.38 6.65 6.74
CA SER A 113 -0.31 5.61 5.97
C SER A 113 -1.81 5.87 5.89
N GLY A 114 -2.51 5.03 5.14
CA GLY A 114 -3.95 5.14 4.92
C GLY A 114 -4.73 3.93 5.42
N ARG A 115 -6.05 4.07 5.35
CA ARG A 115 -7.01 3.01 5.66
C ARG A 115 -7.37 2.24 4.40
N GLY A 116 -7.82 1.01 4.58
CA GLY A 116 -8.32 0.18 3.49
C GLY A 116 -9.71 0.62 3.02
N LEU A 117 -9.97 0.40 1.74
CA LEU A 117 -11.28 0.58 1.12
C LEU A 117 -11.43 -0.42 -0.02
N GLY A 118 -12.65 -0.92 -0.24
CA GLY A 118 -12.92 -1.93 -1.26
C GLY A 118 -12.26 -3.27 -0.92
N HIS A 119 -11.53 -3.85 -1.87
CA HIS A 119 -10.89 -5.17 -1.71
C HIS A 119 -9.52 -5.12 -1.02
N THR A 120 -8.94 -3.93 -0.85
CA THR A 120 -7.61 -3.79 -0.24
C THR A 120 -7.68 -3.60 1.26
N GLY A 121 -6.72 -4.17 1.98
CA GLY A 121 -6.53 -3.94 3.41
C GLY A 121 -5.69 -2.69 3.68
N GLY A 122 -5.99 -1.96 4.76
CA GLY A 122 -5.26 -0.77 5.17
C GLY A 122 -4.30 -1.03 6.33
N THR A 123 -3.11 -0.47 6.25
CA THR A 123 -2.08 -0.61 7.31
C THR A 123 -2.59 -0.09 8.66
N LEU A 124 -3.29 1.03 8.68
CA LEU A 124 -3.82 1.60 9.92
C LEU A 124 -4.86 0.70 10.57
N ASP A 125 -5.72 0.08 9.76
CA ASP A 125 -6.76 -0.82 10.26
C ASP A 125 -6.15 -2.05 10.94
N LYS A 126 -5.08 -2.59 10.36
CA LYS A 126 -4.32 -3.70 10.94
C LYS A 126 -3.70 -3.30 12.28
N LEU A 127 -3.05 -2.14 12.34
CA LEU A 127 -2.45 -1.63 13.58
C LEU A 127 -3.49 -1.39 14.66
N GLU A 128 -4.64 -0.84 14.32
CA GLU A 128 -5.73 -0.59 15.27
C GLU A 128 -6.38 -1.87 15.82
N SER A 129 -6.14 -3.02 15.18
CA SER A 129 -6.56 -4.32 15.72
C SER A 129 -5.75 -4.73 16.96
N ILE A 130 -4.60 -4.11 17.17
CA ILE A 130 -3.79 -4.34 18.38
C ILE A 130 -4.42 -3.54 19.53
N PRO A 131 -4.76 -4.20 20.66
CA PRO A 131 -5.45 -3.53 21.77
C PRO A 131 -4.73 -2.27 22.23
N GLY A 132 -5.47 -1.14 22.26
CA GLY A 132 -5.00 0.14 22.77
C GLY A 132 -4.18 0.97 21.79
N LEU A 133 -3.72 0.41 20.67
CA LEU A 133 -2.87 1.13 19.72
C LEU A 133 -3.65 2.26 19.04
N SER A 134 -3.05 3.45 19.03
CA SER A 134 -3.56 4.62 18.32
C SER A 134 -2.66 4.95 17.15
N VAL A 135 -3.27 5.28 16.00
CA VAL A 135 -2.59 5.77 14.81
C VAL A 135 -2.72 7.30 14.69
N GLU A 136 -3.33 7.95 15.66
CA GLU A 136 -3.49 9.40 15.70
C GLU A 136 -2.42 10.01 16.60
N GLU A 137 -1.56 10.85 16.01
CA GLU A 137 -0.55 11.61 16.74
C GLU A 137 -0.39 12.99 16.14
N THR A 138 0.09 13.94 16.95
CA THR A 138 0.55 15.23 16.46
C THR A 138 1.85 15.05 15.67
N GLU A 139 2.16 15.95 14.76
CA GLU A 139 3.44 15.93 14.01
C GLU A 139 4.63 15.97 14.96
N GLU A 140 4.54 16.78 16.03
CA GLU A 140 5.60 16.88 17.04
C GLU A 140 5.87 15.54 17.74
N ARG A 141 4.83 14.82 18.16
CA ARG A 141 4.98 13.49 18.79
C ARG A 141 5.48 12.45 17.82
N PHE A 142 5.02 12.50 16.58
CA PHE A 142 5.47 11.63 15.50
C PHE A 142 6.98 11.76 15.27
N ILE A 143 7.48 12.98 15.14
CA ILE A 143 8.91 13.23 14.96
C ILE A 143 9.70 12.77 16.20
N ARG A 144 9.21 13.07 17.40
CA ARG A 144 9.85 12.65 18.66
C ARG A 144 9.95 11.13 18.76
N GLN A 145 8.88 10.41 18.43
CA GLN A 145 8.89 8.95 18.46
C GLN A 145 9.97 8.38 17.53
N VAL A 146 10.07 8.90 16.30
CA VAL A 146 11.10 8.45 15.35
C VAL A 146 12.50 8.79 15.84
N GLN A 147 12.69 9.97 16.47
CA GLN A 147 13.96 10.31 17.11
C GLN A 147 14.35 9.32 18.21
N GLU A 148 13.37 8.89 19.02
CA GLU A 148 13.61 8.01 20.18
C GLU A 148 13.80 6.55 19.81
N ILE A 149 12.92 6.02 18.94
CA ILE A 149 12.91 4.57 18.61
C ILE A 149 13.16 4.25 17.14
N GLY A 150 13.25 5.24 16.27
CA GLY A 150 13.54 5.05 14.85
C GLY A 150 12.35 4.64 13.99
N LEU A 151 11.15 4.55 14.55
CA LEU A 151 9.98 4.03 13.84
C LEU A 151 8.67 4.63 14.35
N ALA A 152 7.85 5.12 13.42
CA ALA A 152 6.45 5.45 13.68
C ALA A 152 5.62 5.20 12.43
N VAL A 153 4.41 4.67 12.61
CA VAL A 153 3.41 4.51 11.55
C VAL A 153 2.10 5.11 12.05
N ILE A 154 1.71 6.22 11.47
CA ILE A 154 0.51 6.98 11.86
C ILE A 154 -0.38 7.27 10.66
N GLY A 155 -1.60 7.75 10.94
CA GLY A 155 -2.52 8.24 9.92
C GLY A 155 -2.09 9.56 9.32
N GLN A 156 -2.50 9.79 8.08
CA GLN A 156 -2.30 11.07 7.40
C GLN A 156 -3.17 12.14 8.07
N THR A 157 -2.63 13.36 8.21
CA THR A 157 -3.40 14.50 8.71
C THR A 157 -4.30 15.07 7.61
N ALA A 158 -5.36 15.78 8.01
CA ALA A 158 -6.26 16.45 7.07
C ALA A 158 -5.58 17.58 6.28
N ALA A 159 -4.47 18.11 6.80
CA ALA A 159 -3.68 19.15 6.16
C ALA A 159 -2.74 18.62 5.07
N LEU A 160 -2.60 17.31 4.92
CA LEU A 160 -1.73 16.69 3.93
C LEU A 160 -2.40 16.69 2.55
N ALA A 161 -1.84 17.44 1.60
CA ALA A 161 -2.31 17.52 0.22
C ALA A 161 -3.84 17.65 0.07
N PRO A 162 -4.48 18.69 0.65
CA PRO A 162 -5.95 18.81 0.64
C PRO A 162 -6.53 18.93 -0.77
N ALA A 163 -5.77 19.43 -1.75
CA ALA A 163 -6.19 19.41 -3.16
C ALA A 163 -6.45 17.98 -3.66
N ASP A 164 -5.61 17.01 -3.27
CA ASP A 164 -5.80 15.62 -3.65
C ASP A 164 -7.09 15.04 -3.07
N LYS A 165 -7.40 15.37 -1.83
CA LYS A 165 -8.64 14.92 -1.18
C LYS A 165 -9.87 15.35 -1.98
N THR A 166 -9.93 16.60 -2.40
CA THR A 166 -11.03 17.14 -3.20
C THR A 166 -11.08 16.48 -4.57
N LEU A 167 -9.95 16.43 -5.26
CA LEU A 167 -9.88 15.88 -6.61
C LEU A 167 -10.18 14.39 -6.64
N TYR A 168 -9.67 13.63 -5.68
CA TYR A 168 -9.94 12.19 -5.60
C TYR A 168 -11.42 11.89 -5.35
N ALA A 169 -12.07 12.65 -4.49
CA ALA A 169 -13.51 12.51 -4.25
C ALA A 169 -14.34 12.73 -5.53
N LEU A 170 -13.92 13.68 -6.38
CA LEU A 170 -14.56 13.90 -7.68
C LEU A 170 -14.22 12.79 -8.68
N ARG A 171 -12.98 12.33 -8.71
CA ARG A 171 -12.56 11.24 -9.59
C ARG A 171 -13.35 9.97 -9.34
N ASP A 172 -13.64 9.69 -8.08
CA ASP A 172 -14.35 8.49 -7.63
C ASP A 172 -15.80 8.41 -8.20
N VAL A 173 -16.40 9.55 -8.53
CA VAL A 173 -17.79 9.65 -9.01
C VAL A 173 -17.92 10.19 -10.43
N THR A 174 -16.81 10.41 -11.14
CA THR A 174 -16.79 10.98 -12.50
C THR A 174 -16.09 10.10 -13.54
N SER A 175 -15.80 8.84 -13.21
CA SER A 175 -15.13 7.89 -14.12
C SER A 175 -13.74 8.37 -14.59
N THR A 176 -12.97 8.97 -13.68
CA THR A 176 -11.61 9.47 -13.97
C THR A 176 -10.53 8.89 -13.06
N VAL A 177 -10.87 7.87 -12.26
CA VAL A 177 -9.91 7.20 -11.37
C VAL A 177 -8.79 6.50 -12.16
N ASP A 178 -9.09 6.00 -13.34
CA ASP A 178 -8.17 5.24 -14.19
C ASP A 178 -7.21 6.11 -15.02
N SER A 179 -7.12 7.41 -14.72
CA SER A 179 -6.14 8.29 -15.36
C SER A 179 -4.75 8.08 -14.75
N LEU A 180 -3.79 7.61 -15.56
CA LEU A 180 -2.43 7.33 -15.11
C LEU A 180 -1.73 8.56 -14.47
N PRO A 181 -1.73 9.77 -15.11
CA PRO A 181 -1.11 10.93 -14.47
C PRO A 181 -1.77 11.31 -13.15
N LEU A 182 -3.10 11.19 -13.06
CA LEU A 182 -3.83 11.53 -11.84
C LEU A 182 -3.59 10.53 -10.72
N ILE A 183 -3.45 9.24 -11.04
CA ILE A 183 -3.05 8.19 -10.07
C ILE A 183 -1.66 8.51 -9.52
N ALA A 184 -0.70 8.78 -10.41
CA ALA A 184 0.67 9.07 -10.03
C ALA A 184 0.77 10.34 -9.17
N ALA A 185 0.09 11.41 -9.56
CA ALA A 185 0.08 12.66 -8.81
C ALA A 185 -0.57 12.51 -7.43
N SER A 186 -1.66 11.76 -7.34
CA SER A 186 -2.34 11.46 -6.06
C SER A 186 -1.41 10.76 -5.09
N ILE A 187 -0.73 9.70 -5.52
CA ILE A 187 0.22 8.95 -4.69
C ILE A 187 1.39 9.84 -4.29
N MET A 188 2.06 10.43 -5.27
CA MET A 188 3.30 11.14 -5.05
C MET A 188 3.15 12.45 -4.29
N SER A 189 2.05 13.18 -4.45
CA SER A 189 1.81 14.41 -3.69
C SER A 189 1.78 14.16 -2.19
N LYS A 190 1.11 13.10 -1.76
CA LYS A 190 1.04 12.70 -0.35
C LYS A 190 2.38 12.18 0.16
N LYS A 191 3.09 11.40 -0.63
CA LYS A 191 4.41 10.87 -0.25
C LYS A 191 5.46 11.97 -0.15
N LEU A 192 5.44 12.93 -1.04
CA LEU A 192 6.32 14.10 -0.95
C LEU A 192 5.95 15.00 0.23
N ALA A 193 4.65 15.18 0.50
CA ALA A 193 4.19 15.96 1.64
C ALA A 193 4.54 15.33 3.00
N SER A 194 4.72 14.01 3.05
CA SER A 194 5.15 13.30 4.26
C SER A 194 6.60 13.56 4.66
N GLY A 195 7.41 14.13 3.77
CA GLY A 195 8.75 14.65 4.08
C GLY A 195 9.91 13.68 3.95
N ALA A 196 9.71 12.47 3.46
CA ALA A 196 10.80 11.49 3.28
C ALA A 196 11.87 11.98 2.29
N ASP A 197 13.10 11.52 2.48
CA ASP A 197 14.24 11.84 1.62
C ASP A 197 14.27 11.00 0.34
N GLY A 198 13.64 9.83 0.38
CA GLY A 198 13.51 8.93 -0.75
C GLY A 198 12.32 8.00 -0.56
N ILE A 199 11.87 7.38 -1.65
CA ILE A 199 10.65 6.57 -1.66
C ILE A 199 10.90 5.28 -2.43
N VAL A 200 10.52 4.15 -1.82
CA VAL A 200 10.42 2.85 -2.49
C VAL A 200 8.93 2.56 -2.75
N LEU A 201 8.58 2.42 -4.01
CA LEU A 201 7.22 2.11 -4.44
C LEU A 201 7.09 0.62 -4.74
N ASP A 202 6.04 0.02 -4.24
CA ASP A 202 5.63 -1.34 -4.56
C ASP A 202 4.43 -1.27 -5.50
N VAL A 203 4.69 -1.44 -6.79
CA VAL A 203 3.67 -1.35 -7.84
C VAL A 203 3.17 -2.75 -8.17
N LYS A 204 1.94 -3.05 -7.80
CA LYS A 204 1.34 -4.38 -7.96
C LYS A 204 0.85 -4.61 -9.39
N THR A 205 0.96 -5.86 -9.85
CA THR A 205 0.33 -6.35 -11.08
C THR A 205 -0.42 -7.65 -10.80
N GLY A 206 -1.39 -8.01 -11.64
CA GLY A 206 -2.19 -9.22 -11.50
C GLY A 206 -3.65 -8.94 -11.12
N SER A 207 -4.40 -10.00 -10.85
CA SER A 207 -5.86 -9.93 -10.64
C SER A 207 -6.30 -9.09 -9.43
N GLY A 208 -5.43 -8.88 -8.47
CA GLY A 208 -5.72 -8.06 -7.28
C GLY A 208 -5.17 -6.64 -7.35
N ALA A 209 -4.56 -6.25 -8.46
CA ALA A 209 -3.85 -4.98 -8.61
C ALA A 209 -4.69 -3.90 -9.27
N LEU A 210 -4.39 -2.63 -8.96
CA LEU A 210 -4.92 -1.47 -9.67
C LEU A 210 -4.51 -1.50 -11.15
N MET A 211 -3.24 -1.82 -11.42
CA MET A 211 -2.68 -2.02 -12.77
C MET A 211 -2.51 -3.53 -13.02
N GLU A 212 -3.50 -4.17 -13.63
CA GLU A 212 -3.51 -5.62 -13.79
C GLU A 212 -2.39 -6.14 -14.71
N THR A 213 -2.01 -5.37 -15.73
CA THR A 213 -1.01 -5.77 -16.71
C THR A 213 0.37 -5.21 -16.40
N LEU A 214 1.42 -5.94 -16.80
CA LEU A 214 2.80 -5.47 -16.65
C LEU A 214 3.06 -4.15 -17.40
N PRO A 215 2.62 -3.97 -18.67
CA PRO A 215 2.80 -2.69 -19.35
C PRO A 215 2.21 -1.49 -18.62
N ASP A 216 1.00 -1.63 -18.07
CA ASP A 216 0.35 -0.55 -17.32
C ASP A 216 1.07 -0.26 -16.00
N ALA A 217 1.50 -1.31 -15.30
CA ALA A 217 2.28 -1.17 -14.07
C ALA A 217 3.63 -0.48 -14.33
N LEU A 218 4.33 -0.85 -15.42
CA LEU A 218 5.57 -0.19 -15.84
C LEU A 218 5.35 1.29 -16.16
N ALA A 219 4.26 1.62 -16.87
CA ALA A 219 3.93 3.01 -17.19
C ALA A 219 3.67 3.84 -15.93
N LEU A 220 2.94 3.30 -14.96
CA LEU A 220 2.71 3.98 -13.67
C LEU A 220 4.03 4.13 -12.90
N ALA A 221 4.83 3.08 -12.81
CA ALA A 221 6.13 3.11 -12.13
C ALA A 221 7.05 4.17 -12.75
N GLN A 222 7.17 4.21 -14.07
CA GLN A 222 7.98 5.19 -14.78
C GLN A 222 7.49 6.62 -14.52
N THR A 223 6.19 6.84 -14.55
CA THR A 223 5.60 8.16 -14.27
C THR A 223 5.96 8.63 -12.86
N MET A 224 5.86 7.77 -11.86
CA MET A 224 6.20 8.12 -10.48
C MET A 224 7.70 8.33 -10.26
N VAL A 225 8.54 7.54 -10.92
CA VAL A 225 10.00 7.74 -10.89
C VAL A 225 10.37 9.07 -11.54
N ASP A 226 9.76 9.44 -12.66
CA ASP A 226 9.96 10.71 -13.34
C ASP A 226 9.55 11.90 -12.46
N ILE A 227 8.43 11.80 -11.76
CA ILE A 227 8.02 12.81 -10.77
C ILE A 227 9.09 12.98 -9.71
N GLY A 228 9.59 11.90 -9.15
CA GLY A 228 10.66 11.93 -8.15
C GLY A 228 11.92 12.61 -8.67
N LYS A 229 12.34 12.26 -9.87
CA LYS A 229 13.52 12.85 -10.53
C LYS A 229 13.37 14.36 -10.71
N LEU A 230 12.24 14.82 -11.22
CA LEU A 230 11.96 16.23 -11.44
C LEU A 230 11.76 17.00 -10.13
N ALA A 231 11.28 16.34 -9.09
CA ALA A 231 11.10 16.91 -7.75
C ALA A 231 12.37 16.86 -6.89
N GLY A 232 13.45 16.24 -7.37
CA GLY A 232 14.70 16.11 -6.63
C GLY A 232 14.67 15.10 -5.51
N LYS A 233 13.77 14.08 -5.57
CA LYS A 233 13.64 13.00 -4.59
C LYS A 233 13.88 11.66 -5.28
N PRO A 234 14.86 10.85 -4.84
CA PRO A 234 15.08 9.54 -5.44
C PRO A 234 13.89 8.61 -5.17
N VAL A 235 13.43 7.95 -6.23
CA VAL A 235 12.32 6.99 -6.21
C VAL A 235 12.79 5.72 -6.89
N VAL A 236 12.55 4.59 -6.21
CA VAL A 236 12.73 3.24 -6.76
C VAL A 236 11.36 2.58 -6.79
N ALA A 237 10.93 2.10 -7.95
CA ALA A 237 9.66 1.39 -8.08
C ALA A 237 9.93 -0.08 -8.39
N VAL A 238 9.42 -0.97 -7.55
CA VAL A 238 9.51 -2.42 -7.71
C VAL A 238 8.15 -2.93 -8.14
N ILE A 239 8.09 -3.64 -9.28
CA ILE A 239 6.84 -4.23 -9.76
C ILE A 239 6.74 -5.64 -9.23
N THR A 240 5.70 -5.88 -8.42
CA THR A 240 5.49 -7.15 -7.72
C THR A 240 4.15 -7.77 -8.09
N SER A 241 3.98 -9.06 -7.81
CA SER A 241 2.80 -9.81 -8.17
C SER A 241 1.67 -9.68 -7.14
N MET A 242 0.46 -9.46 -7.64
CA MET A 242 -0.80 -9.62 -6.92
C MET A 242 -1.73 -10.60 -7.70
N ALA A 243 -1.13 -11.57 -8.39
CA ALA A 243 -1.85 -12.67 -9.03
C ALA A 243 -2.49 -13.61 -8.01
N GLN A 244 -2.07 -13.52 -6.77
CA GLN A 244 -2.62 -14.12 -5.57
C GLN A 244 -2.37 -13.18 -4.40
N PRO A 245 -3.06 -13.34 -3.25
CA PRO A 245 -2.72 -12.59 -2.05
C PRO A 245 -1.23 -12.76 -1.71
N LEU A 246 -0.58 -11.70 -1.27
CA LEU A 246 0.85 -11.75 -0.99
C LEU A 246 1.13 -12.68 0.20
N GLY A 247 0.47 -12.43 1.32
CA GLY A 247 0.48 -13.33 2.48
C GLY A 247 -0.68 -14.32 2.45
N THR A 248 -0.66 -15.23 3.39
CA THR A 248 -1.69 -16.28 3.53
C THR A 248 -2.87 -15.82 4.39
N HIS A 249 -2.68 -14.82 5.21
CA HIS A 249 -3.68 -14.29 6.13
C HIS A 249 -4.36 -13.07 5.53
N ILE A 250 -5.68 -13.03 5.53
CA ILE A 250 -6.48 -11.92 5.02
C ILE A 250 -7.49 -11.52 6.10
N GLY A 251 -7.29 -10.36 6.69
CA GLY A 251 -8.07 -9.81 7.81
C GLY A 251 -7.15 -9.07 8.76
N ASN A 252 -7.67 -8.12 9.53
CA ASN A 252 -6.83 -7.17 10.26
C ASN A 252 -5.95 -7.82 11.33
N ALA A 253 -6.52 -8.41 12.36
CA ALA A 253 -5.76 -9.09 13.41
C ALA A 253 -5.01 -10.32 12.89
N LEU A 254 -5.59 -11.03 11.92
CA LEU A 254 -4.93 -12.18 11.28
C LEU A 254 -3.63 -11.76 10.59
N GLU A 255 -3.62 -10.61 9.91
CA GLU A 255 -2.41 -10.10 9.25
C GLU A 255 -1.37 -9.62 10.25
N VAL A 256 -1.79 -9.05 11.38
CA VAL A 256 -0.86 -8.74 12.48
C VAL A 256 -0.20 -10.02 13.01
N LYS A 257 -0.98 -11.08 13.20
CA LYS A 257 -0.46 -12.40 13.59
C LYS A 257 0.56 -12.90 12.58
N ASP A 258 0.27 -12.81 11.28
CA ASP A 258 1.18 -13.24 10.21
C ASP A 258 2.50 -12.46 10.27
N ALA A 259 2.44 -11.13 10.42
CA ALA A 259 3.62 -10.29 10.54
C ALA A 259 4.47 -10.67 11.77
N ILE A 260 3.84 -10.92 12.91
CA ILE A 260 4.54 -11.34 14.13
C ILE A 260 5.21 -12.71 13.93
N ASP A 261 4.50 -13.67 13.32
CA ASP A 261 5.07 -15.00 13.03
C ASP A 261 6.28 -14.91 12.10
N VAL A 262 6.22 -14.03 11.09
CA VAL A 262 7.36 -13.78 10.19
C VAL A 262 8.53 -13.16 10.95
N LEU A 263 8.30 -12.10 11.72
CA LEU A 263 9.36 -11.42 12.47
C LEU A 263 9.96 -12.29 13.58
N ALA A 264 9.18 -13.22 14.12
CA ALA A 264 9.65 -14.20 15.11
C ALA A 264 10.43 -15.37 14.47
N GLY A 265 10.48 -15.42 13.14
CA GLY A 265 11.20 -16.48 12.42
C GLY A 265 10.42 -17.79 12.31
N ARG A 266 9.13 -17.82 12.65
CA ARG A 266 8.30 -19.03 12.60
C ARG A 266 7.84 -19.39 11.20
N THR A 267 7.69 -18.39 10.31
CA THR A 267 7.24 -18.60 8.95
C THR A 267 8.11 -17.83 7.97
N ARG A 268 8.30 -18.41 6.79
CA ARG A 268 8.93 -17.77 5.64
C ARG A 268 8.06 -18.05 4.41
N GLY A 269 8.01 -17.09 3.50
CA GLY A 269 7.23 -17.22 2.27
C GLY A 269 7.28 -15.92 1.47
N ASP A 270 6.35 -15.79 0.54
CA ASP A 270 6.29 -14.65 -0.39
C ASP A 270 6.22 -13.30 0.33
N LEU A 271 5.46 -13.23 1.43
CA LEU A 271 5.33 -12.01 2.22
C LEU A 271 6.69 -11.54 2.77
N LEU A 272 7.49 -12.46 3.30
CA LEU A 272 8.84 -12.13 3.77
C LEU A 272 9.77 -11.77 2.61
N GLU A 273 9.73 -12.51 1.52
CA GLU A 273 10.60 -12.26 0.36
C GLU A 273 10.38 -10.86 -0.23
N ILE A 274 9.13 -10.44 -0.38
CA ILE A 274 8.84 -9.08 -0.85
C ILE A 274 9.22 -8.03 0.20
N SER A 275 9.00 -8.30 1.48
CA SER A 275 9.42 -7.40 2.56
C SER A 275 10.94 -7.21 2.56
N LEU A 276 11.71 -8.26 2.36
CA LEU A 276 13.17 -8.20 2.27
C LEU A 276 13.64 -7.48 0.99
N LEU A 277 12.97 -7.71 -0.13
CA LEU A 277 13.29 -7.03 -1.38
C LEU A 277 13.07 -5.51 -1.28
N LEU A 278 11.89 -5.11 -0.84
CA LEU A 278 11.56 -3.68 -0.65
C LEU A 278 12.45 -3.03 0.42
N GLY A 279 12.64 -3.71 1.54
CA GLY A 279 13.52 -3.25 2.62
C GLY A 279 14.98 -3.11 2.17
N SER A 280 15.46 -4.01 1.32
CA SER A 280 16.80 -3.92 0.73
C SER A 280 16.97 -2.67 -0.10
N HIS A 281 15.99 -2.34 -0.94
CA HIS A 281 16.00 -1.09 -1.69
C HIS A 281 15.96 0.14 -0.77
N MET A 282 15.24 0.06 0.35
CA MET A 282 15.23 1.15 1.33
C MET A 282 16.60 1.38 1.95
N LEU A 283 17.31 0.32 2.32
CA LEU A 283 18.66 0.43 2.90
C LEU A 283 19.68 0.97 1.89
N VAL A 284 19.60 0.54 0.64
CA VAL A 284 20.47 1.06 -0.42
C VAL A 284 20.17 2.53 -0.69
N LEU A 285 18.90 2.90 -0.78
CA LEU A 285 18.48 4.27 -1.01
C LEU A 285 18.89 5.22 0.13
N ALA A 286 18.89 4.69 1.36
CA ALA A 286 19.37 5.41 2.55
C ALA A 286 20.91 5.46 2.66
N GLU A 287 21.63 4.85 1.72
CA GLU A 287 23.10 4.72 1.74
C GLU A 287 23.61 3.93 2.97
N LYS A 288 22.76 3.12 3.57
CA LYS A 288 23.12 2.23 4.70
C LYS A 288 23.84 0.98 4.21
N ALA A 289 23.51 0.54 3.00
CA ALA A 289 24.16 -0.56 2.30
C ALA A 289 24.54 -0.11 0.90
N LYS A 290 25.60 -0.70 0.34
CA LYS A 290 26.07 -0.36 -1.02
C LYS A 290 25.37 -1.20 -2.09
N THR A 291 24.97 -2.41 -1.77
CA THR A 291 24.36 -3.37 -2.71
C THR A 291 23.12 -4.00 -2.09
N LEU A 292 22.25 -4.54 -2.95
CA LEU A 292 21.06 -5.28 -2.49
C LEU A 292 21.42 -6.53 -1.68
N PRO A 293 22.42 -7.35 -2.08
CA PRO A 293 22.84 -8.48 -1.25
C PRO A 293 23.34 -8.09 0.14
N GLU A 294 24.11 -7.01 0.25
CA GLU A 294 24.56 -6.47 1.55
C GLU A 294 23.37 -6.01 2.40
N ALA A 295 22.44 -5.29 1.80
CA ALA A 295 21.21 -4.84 2.47
C ALA A 295 20.37 -6.02 2.95
N ARG A 296 20.18 -7.03 2.11
CA ARG A 296 19.45 -8.24 2.48
C ARG A 296 20.08 -8.95 3.67
N ALA A 297 21.40 -9.07 3.69
CA ALA A 297 22.13 -9.69 4.81
C ALA A 297 21.89 -8.93 6.13
N MET A 298 21.86 -7.60 6.08
CA MET A 298 21.54 -6.79 7.25
C MET A 298 20.12 -7.03 7.75
N LEU A 299 19.14 -7.10 6.86
CA LEU A 299 17.73 -7.38 7.20
C LEU A 299 17.56 -8.80 7.74
N GLU A 300 18.20 -9.79 7.13
CA GLU A 300 18.19 -11.17 7.62
C GLU A 300 18.80 -11.27 9.03
N ASN A 301 19.85 -10.53 9.32
CA ASN A 301 20.42 -10.47 10.66
C ASN A 301 19.47 -9.82 11.67
N ALA A 302 18.81 -8.73 11.30
CA ALA A 302 17.79 -8.09 12.13
C ALA A 302 16.61 -9.04 12.42
N LEU A 303 16.26 -9.88 11.44
CA LEU A 303 15.24 -10.90 11.58
C LEU A 303 15.69 -12.00 12.55
N SER A 304 16.83 -12.64 12.28
CA SER A 304 17.32 -13.79 13.05
C SER A 304 17.72 -13.45 14.48
N SER A 305 18.20 -12.24 14.73
CA SER A 305 18.55 -11.77 16.07
C SER A 305 17.36 -11.37 16.93
N GLY A 306 16.16 -11.28 16.34
CA GLY A 306 14.96 -10.78 17.01
C GLY A 306 14.86 -9.26 17.11
N ALA A 307 15.83 -8.52 16.54
CA ALA A 307 15.83 -7.06 16.60
C ALA A 307 14.61 -6.45 15.92
N GLY A 308 14.17 -7.01 14.78
CA GLY A 308 12.97 -6.55 14.08
C GLY A 308 11.70 -6.73 14.92
N LEU A 309 11.54 -7.88 15.55
CA LEU A 309 10.39 -8.15 16.42
C LEU A 309 10.36 -7.22 17.63
N ARG A 310 11.51 -6.99 18.25
CA ARG A 310 11.62 -6.04 19.37
C ARG A 310 11.28 -4.62 18.93
N LYS A 311 11.67 -4.22 17.73
CA LYS A 311 11.33 -2.90 17.17
C LYS A 311 9.83 -2.73 16.95
N LEU A 312 9.16 -3.77 16.47
CA LEU A 312 7.70 -3.76 16.37
C LEU A 312 7.05 -3.58 17.75
N ALA A 313 7.52 -4.30 18.76
CA ALA A 313 7.03 -4.18 20.13
C ALA A 313 7.23 -2.75 20.69
N GLU A 314 8.39 -2.15 20.43
CA GLU A 314 8.67 -0.76 20.82
C GLU A 314 7.68 0.23 20.17
N MET A 315 7.40 0.06 18.88
CA MET A 315 6.43 0.91 18.17
C MET A 315 5.02 0.74 18.74
N ILE A 316 4.60 -0.50 18.98
CA ILE A 316 3.29 -0.79 19.57
C ILE A 316 3.15 -0.08 20.92
N ALA A 317 4.15 -0.22 21.80
CA ALA A 317 4.15 0.43 23.10
C ALA A 317 4.15 1.96 23.00
N ALA A 318 4.98 2.53 22.12
CA ALA A 318 5.06 3.97 21.91
C ALA A 318 3.73 4.57 21.42
N GLN A 319 2.94 3.80 20.69
CA GLN A 319 1.63 4.23 20.17
C GLN A 319 0.46 3.77 21.04
N GLY A 320 0.71 3.37 22.28
CA GLY A 320 -0.30 3.08 23.29
C GLY A 320 -0.87 1.65 23.25
N GLY A 321 -0.36 0.80 22.37
CA GLY A 321 -0.79 -0.59 22.26
C GLY A 321 -0.14 -1.50 23.29
N ASP A 322 -0.63 -2.71 23.38
CA ASP A 322 -0.09 -3.75 24.26
C ASP A 322 1.06 -4.48 23.56
N PRO A 323 2.34 -4.23 23.94
CA PRO A 323 3.48 -4.84 23.28
C PRO A 323 3.57 -6.36 23.52
N ARG A 324 2.84 -6.90 24.50
CA ARG A 324 2.85 -8.35 24.79
C ARG A 324 2.25 -9.18 23.66
N VAL A 325 1.52 -8.57 22.70
CA VAL A 325 0.97 -9.30 21.54
C VAL A 325 2.05 -9.99 20.72
N VAL A 326 3.29 -9.49 20.72
CA VAL A 326 4.40 -10.12 19.97
C VAL A 326 4.85 -11.46 20.61
N GLU A 327 4.52 -11.70 21.86
CA GLU A 327 4.80 -12.95 22.59
C GLU A 327 3.54 -13.79 22.81
N ASP A 328 2.38 -13.17 22.81
CA ASP A 328 1.09 -13.81 23.10
C ASP A 328 0.03 -13.35 22.09
N LEU A 329 -0.14 -14.11 21.02
CA LEU A 329 -1.08 -13.83 19.95
C LEU A 329 -2.55 -13.93 20.39
N SER A 330 -2.83 -14.58 21.52
CA SER A 330 -4.19 -14.66 22.06
C SER A 330 -4.74 -13.31 22.54
N LEU A 331 -3.87 -12.32 22.72
CA LEU A 331 -4.26 -10.94 23.07
C LEU A 331 -4.88 -10.19 21.89
N LEU A 332 -4.68 -10.67 20.66
CA LEU A 332 -5.35 -10.11 19.48
C LEU A 332 -6.83 -10.50 19.46
N PRO A 333 -7.72 -9.70 18.83
CA PRO A 333 -9.12 -10.06 18.70
C PRO A 333 -9.32 -11.44 18.08
N GLN A 334 -10.23 -12.24 18.66
CA GLN A 334 -10.53 -13.61 18.24
C GLN A 334 -11.95 -13.69 17.72
N ALA A 335 -12.14 -14.37 16.58
CA ALA A 335 -13.46 -14.58 16.00
C ALA A 335 -14.23 -15.68 16.75
N ALA A 336 -15.56 -15.58 16.75
CA ALA A 336 -16.43 -16.55 17.42
C ALA A 336 -16.52 -17.89 16.72
N VAL A 337 -16.43 -17.90 15.37
CA VAL A 337 -16.62 -19.10 14.54
C VAL A 337 -15.36 -19.37 13.74
N LYS A 338 -14.93 -20.63 13.74
CA LYS A 338 -13.83 -21.15 12.93
C LYS A 338 -14.38 -22.25 12.04
N ARG A 339 -14.11 -22.14 10.72
CA ARG A 339 -14.60 -23.11 9.72
C ARG A 339 -13.49 -23.43 8.73
N VAL A 340 -13.21 -24.72 8.54
CA VAL A 340 -12.25 -25.18 7.52
C VAL A 340 -13.01 -25.50 6.24
N MET A 341 -12.58 -24.92 5.12
CA MET A 341 -13.08 -25.30 3.80
C MET A 341 -12.05 -26.17 3.09
N ARG A 342 -12.54 -27.22 2.42
CA ARG A 342 -11.70 -28.22 1.78
C ARG A 342 -11.95 -28.28 0.28
N ALA A 343 -10.95 -28.77 -0.48
CA ALA A 343 -11.10 -29.02 -1.90
C ALA A 343 -12.17 -30.11 -2.15
N GLU A 344 -12.92 -29.94 -3.22
CA GLU A 344 -13.93 -30.89 -3.66
C GLU A 344 -13.43 -31.77 -4.81
N THR A 345 -12.38 -31.33 -5.50
CA THR A 345 -11.78 -32.02 -6.63
C THR A 345 -10.25 -32.02 -6.52
N ALA A 346 -9.61 -33.03 -7.12
CA ALA A 346 -8.16 -33.10 -7.23
C ALA A 346 -7.66 -32.27 -8.43
N GLY A 347 -6.46 -31.75 -8.33
CA GLY A 347 -5.81 -30.98 -9.40
C GLY A 347 -4.76 -30.02 -8.86
N TYR A 348 -4.56 -28.95 -9.60
CA TYR A 348 -3.63 -27.87 -9.24
C TYR A 348 -4.39 -26.56 -9.09
N LEU A 349 -4.02 -25.78 -8.11
CA LEU A 349 -4.55 -24.41 -7.99
C LEU A 349 -3.97 -23.56 -9.11
N SER A 350 -4.78 -23.32 -10.15
CA SER A 350 -4.32 -22.74 -11.40
C SER A 350 -4.52 -21.23 -11.50
N ALA A 351 -5.49 -20.69 -10.78
CA ALA A 351 -5.76 -19.25 -10.78
C ALA A 351 -6.47 -18.83 -9.48
N MET A 352 -6.26 -17.59 -9.09
CA MET A 352 -6.98 -16.91 -8.03
C MET A 352 -7.52 -15.57 -8.56
N ASP A 353 -8.79 -15.30 -8.28
CA ASP A 353 -9.34 -13.95 -8.42
C ASP A 353 -9.06 -13.20 -7.12
N THR A 354 -7.93 -12.52 -7.08
CA THR A 354 -7.44 -11.89 -5.86
C THR A 354 -8.32 -10.72 -5.43
N THR A 355 -8.91 -9.97 -6.36
CA THR A 355 -9.89 -8.94 -6.03
C THR A 355 -11.12 -9.54 -5.35
N ALA A 356 -11.64 -10.66 -5.86
CA ALA A 356 -12.76 -11.35 -5.24
C ALA A 356 -12.41 -11.90 -3.85
N LEU A 357 -11.19 -12.37 -3.65
CA LEU A 357 -10.70 -12.79 -2.33
C LEU A 357 -10.68 -11.63 -1.33
N GLY A 358 -10.21 -10.46 -1.73
CA GLY A 358 -10.26 -9.26 -0.91
C GLY A 358 -11.70 -8.83 -0.59
N MET A 359 -12.59 -8.90 -1.58
CA MET A 359 -14.01 -8.57 -1.39
C MET A 359 -14.71 -9.55 -0.45
N ALA A 360 -14.33 -10.84 -0.46
CA ALA A 360 -14.86 -11.82 0.49
C ALA A 360 -14.53 -11.42 1.93
N ALA A 361 -13.30 -11.00 2.21
CA ALA A 361 -12.91 -10.51 3.53
C ALA A 361 -13.69 -9.25 3.93
N GLN A 362 -13.84 -8.30 2.99
CA GLN A 362 -14.63 -7.09 3.23
C GLN A 362 -16.04 -7.41 3.68
N ARG A 363 -16.73 -8.33 2.99
CA ARG A 363 -18.10 -8.74 3.32
C ARG A 363 -18.21 -9.47 4.67
N MET A 364 -17.14 -10.13 5.11
CA MET A 364 -17.08 -10.72 6.46
C MET A 364 -17.02 -9.66 7.56
N GLY A 365 -16.71 -8.41 7.22
CA GLY A 365 -16.53 -7.30 8.17
C GLY A 365 -15.08 -6.84 8.34
N ALA A 366 -14.13 -7.42 7.60
CA ALA A 366 -12.72 -7.05 7.68
C ALA A 366 -12.37 -5.76 6.94
N GLY A 367 -13.22 -5.31 6.02
CA GLY A 367 -12.99 -4.12 5.20
C GLY A 367 -14.24 -3.25 5.11
N ARG A 368 -14.06 -2.04 4.53
CA ARG A 368 -15.12 -1.05 4.37
C ARG A 368 -15.66 -1.07 2.94
N ALA A 369 -16.99 -1.11 2.81
CA ALA A 369 -17.67 -0.77 1.57
C ALA A 369 -17.80 0.76 1.43
N LYS A 370 -18.00 1.46 2.55
CA LYS A 370 -18.05 2.92 2.65
C LYS A 370 -17.27 3.40 3.88
N LYS A 371 -16.81 4.66 3.85
CA LYS A 371 -15.94 5.23 4.89
C LYS A 371 -16.50 5.14 6.32
N SER A 372 -17.83 5.15 6.46
CA SER A 372 -18.50 5.10 7.77
C SER A 372 -18.66 3.70 8.34
N ASP A 373 -18.29 2.65 7.59
CA ASP A 373 -18.43 1.28 8.05
C ASP A 373 -17.49 1.00 9.22
N MET A 374 -18.02 0.29 10.24
CA MET A 374 -17.23 -0.21 11.35
C MET A 374 -16.62 -1.56 11.00
N LEU A 375 -15.33 -1.72 11.33
CA LEU A 375 -14.61 -2.97 11.08
C LEU A 375 -14.75 -3.94 12.25
N ASP A 376 -14.80 -5.24 11.93
CA ASP A 376 -14.53 -6.31 12.88
C ASP A 376 -13.09 -6.78 12.66
N TYR A 377 -12.22 -6.49 13.62
CA TYR A 377 -10.80 -6.80 13.50
C TYR A 377 -10.48 -8.29 13.62
N SER A 378 -11.41 -9.10 14.12
CA SER A 378 -11.20 -10.53 14.37
C SER A 378 -11.43 -11.42 13.16
N VAL A 379 -12.16 -10.93 12.16
CA VAL A 379 -12.64 -11.75 11.05
C VAL A 379 -11.68 -11.75 9.86
N GLY A 380 -11.82 -12.77 9.05
CA GLY A 380 -11.04 -12.99 7.85
C GLY A 380 -10.80 -14.46 7.61
N TYR A 381 -9.73 -14.78 6.90
CA TYR A 381 -9.38 -16.17 6.63
C TYR A 381 -7.89 -16.36 6.40
N VAL A 382 -7.45 -17.60 6.51
CA VAL A 382 -6.08 -18.02 6.23
C VAL A 382 -6.14 -19.02 5.08
N LEU A 383 -5.44 -18.69 3.98
CA LEU A 383 -5.29 -19.60 2.85
C LEU A 383 -4.18 -20.62 3.15
N HIS A 384 -4.44 -21.89 2.86
CA HIS A 384 -3.46 -22.96 3.04
C HIS A 384 -2.81 -23.39 1.73
N VAL A 385 -3.17 -22.75 0.64
CA VAL A 385 -2.70 -23.09 -0.72
C VAL A 385 -2.19 -21.84 -1.45
N ARG A 386 -1.24 -22.06 -2.35
CA ARG A 386 -0.68 -21.05 -3.24
C ARG A 386 -0.86 -21.49 -4.69
N LEU A 387 -0.75 -20.54 -5.63
CA LEU A 387 -0.77 -20.86 -7.05
C LEU A 387 0.26 -21.94 -7.38
N GLY A 388 -0.16 -22.95 -8.13
CA GLY A 388 0.68 -24.07 -8.53
C GLY A 388 0.66 -25.26 -7.57
N ASP A 389 0.07 -25.12 -6.37
CA ASP A 389 -0.03 -26.22 -5.42
C ASP A 389 -0.93 -27.33 -5.93
N GLU A 390 -0.52 -28.59 -5.73
CA GLU A 390 -1.34 -29.76 -5.97
C GLU A 390 -2.32 -29.95 -4.80
N VAL A 391 -3.56 -30.21 -5.13
CA VAL A 391 -4.61 -30.51 -4.15
C VAL A 391 -5.27 -31.84 -4.49
N THR A 392 -5.70 -32.54 -3.47
CA THR A 392 -6.54 -33.74 -3.57
C THR A 392 -7.91 -33.41 -2.99
N GLU A 393 -8.89 -34.30 -3.18
CA GLU A 393 -10.15 -34.18 -2.43
C GLU A 393 -9.85 -34.10 -0.94
N ASP A 394 -10.54 -33.22 -0.24
CA ASP A 394 -10.38 -32.96 1.20
C ASP A 394 -9.12 -32.17 1.62
N THR A 395 -8.26 -31.76 0.68
CA THR A 395 -7.17 -30.83 1.04
C THR A 395 -7.74 -29.55 1.63
N PRO A 396 -7.30 -29.10 2.83
CA PRO A 396 -7.71 -27.83 3.38
C PRO A 396 -7.28 -26.67 2.46
N LEU A 397 -8.22 -25.87 1.98
CA LEU A 397 -7.97 -24.71 1.14
C LEU A 397 -7.85 -23.44 1.97
N ALA A 398 -8.70 -23.28 2.97
CA ALA A 398 -8.71 -22.12 3.84
C ALA A 398 -9.33 -22.45 5.20
N THR A 399 -8.95 -21.67 6.21
CA THR A 399 -9.66 -21.62 7.49
C THR A 399 -10.30 -20.24 7.61
N LEU A 400 -11.62 -20.21 7.81
CA LEU A 400 -12.41 -18.99 7.93
C LEU A 400 -12.64 -18.67 9.40
N TYR A 401 -12.54 -17.39 9.73
CA TYR A 401 -12.81 -16.85 11.06
C TYR A 401 -13.92 -15.81 10.92
N ALA A 402 -15.10 -16.12 11.42
CA ALA A 402 -16.31 -15.33 11.17
C ALA A 402 -17.06 -14.99 12.45
N ARG A 403 -17.97 -14.03 12.36
CA ARG A 403 -18.83 -13.61 13.48
C ARG A 403 -19.91 -14.65 13.80
N ASN A 404 -20.38 -15.33 12.76
CA ASN A 404 -21.43 -16.35 12.87
C ASN A 404 -21.33 -17.37 11.72
N GLU A 405 -22.08 -18.46 11.83
CA GLU A 405 -22.06 -19.55 10.84
C GLU A 405 -22.57 -19.11 9.46
N ALA A 406 -23.58 -18.24 9.40
CA ALA A 406 -24.14 -17.76 8.15
C ALA A 406 -23.10 -16.96 7.34
N GLU A 407 -22.35 -16.10 8.00
CA GLU A 407 -21.28 -15.32 7.35
C GLU A 407 -20.10 -16.20 6.95
N ALA A 408 -19.78 -17.24 7.73
CA ALA A 408 -18.77 -18.23 7.37
C ALA A 408 -19.16 -18.99 6.11
N GLU A 409 -20.41 -19.42 6.00
CA GLU A 409 -20.93 -20.12 4.83
C GLU A 409 -20.90 -19.25 3.57
N GLU A 410 -21.32 -18.00 3.68
CA GLU A 410 -21.26 -17.00 2.58
C GLU A 410 -19.82 -16.77 2.11
N ALA A 411 -18.91 -16.61 3.05
CA ALA A 411 -17.48 -16.39 2.76
C ALA A 411 -16.88 -17.63 2.06
N GLU A 412 -17.25 -18.85 2.52
CA GLU A 412 -16.79 -20.08 1.88
C GLU A 412 -17.20 -20.13 0.40
N LYS A 413 -18.44 -19.81 0.10
CA LYS A 413 -18.94 -19.76 -1.28
C LYS A 413 -18.15 -18.77 -2.13
N ALA A 414 -17.93 -17.57 -1.62
CA ALA A 414 -17.20 -16.53 -2.32
C ALA A 414 -15.73 -16.91 -2.58
N ILE A 415 -15.05 -17.45 -1.56
CA ILE A 415 -13.66 -17.89 -1.68
C ILE A 415 -13.55 -19.06 -2.65
N ARG A 416 -14.43 -20.04 -2.56
CA ARG A 416 -14.43 -21.20 -3.47
C ARG A 416 -14.59 -20.78 -4.93
N LYS A 417 -15.46 -19.81 -5.20
CA LYS A 417 -15.66 -19.25 -6.54
C LYS A 417 -14.41 -18.50 -7.07
N ALA A 418 -13.62 -17.90 -6.17
CA ALA A 418 -12.41 -17.17 -6.52
C ALA A 418 -11.21 -18.08 -6.81
N LEU A 419 -11.27 -19.36 -6.47
CA LEU A 419 -10.20 -20.32 -6.67
C LEU A 419 -10.52 -21.23 -7.84
N THR A 420 -9.55 -21.42 -8.76
CA THR A 420 -9.68 -22.33 -9.89
C THR A 420 -8.73 -23.51 -9.71
N ILE A 421 -9.29 -24.72 -9.73
CA ILE A 421 -8.52 -25.97 -9.70
C ILE A 421 -8.61 -26.60 -11.08
N ALA A 422 -7.44 -26.89 -11.68
CA ALA A 422 -7.32 -27.47 -13.01
C ALA A 422 -6.49 -28.75 -12.98
N LYS A 423 -6.61 -29.57 -14.04
CA LYS A 423 -5.87 -30.83 -14.15
C LYS A 423 -4.38 -30.63 -14.39
N GLU A 424 -4.00 -29.53 -15.06
CA GLU A 424 -2.63 -29.24 -15.42
C GLU A 424 -2.02 -28.22 -14.47
N LYS A 425 -0.74 -28.40 -14.14
CA LYS A 425 0.01 -27.46 -13.35
C LYS A 425 0.19 -26.14 -14.11
N PRO A 426 -0.20 -24.99 -13.54
CA PRO A 426 -0.05 -23.70 -14.18
C PRO A 426 1.40 -23.22 -14.17
N SER A 427 1.72 -22.29 -15.07
CA SER A 427 2.90 -21.45 -14.91
C SER A 427 2.60 -20.37 -13.88
N VAL A 428 3.40 -20.33 -12.82
CA VAL A 428 3.23 -19.34 -11.74
C VAL A 428 3.99 -18.08 -12.11
N PRO A 429 3.34 -16.89 -12.06
CA PRO A 429 4.03 -15.63 -12.27
C PRO A 429 5.19 -15.44 -11.29
N PRO A 430 6.28 -14.77 -11.68
CA PRO A 430 7.35 -14.44 -10.74
C PRO A 430 6.84 -13.50 -9.66
N LEU A 431 7.48 -13.55 -8.49
CA LEU A 431 7.09 -12.73 -7.35
C LEU A 431 7.29 -11.24 -7.61
N TRP A 432 8.32 -10.89 -8.39
CA TRP A 432 8.54 -9.55 -8.90
C TRP A 432 9.00 -9.61 -10.36
N ASP A 433 8.67 -8.57 -11.14
CA ASP A 433 8.92 -8.52 -12.57
C ASP A 433 10.06 -7.59 -12.94
N ALA A 434 10.13 -6.42 -12.31
CA ALA A 434 11.05 -5.38 -12.70
C ALA A 434 11.30 -4.37 -11.58
N VAL A 435 12.41 -3.65 -11.69
CA VAL A 435 12.74 -2.49 -10.88
C VAL A 435 12.95 -1.31 -11.82
N VAL A 436 12.24 -0.21 -11.57
CA VAL A 436 12.31 1.04 -12.34
C VAL A 436 12.99 2.10 -11.49
N THR A 437 14.06 2.68 -12.00
CA THR A 437 14.78 3.79 -11.36
C THR A 437 15.01 4.91 -12.37
N ALA A 438 15.58 6.02 -11.92
CA ALA A 438 15.95 7.12 -12.82
C ALA A 438 16.98 6.70 -13.88
N GLU A 439 17.77 5.65 -13.64
CA GLU A 439 18.78 5.13 -14.56
C GLU A 439 18.23 4.11 -15.57
N GLY A 440 17.03 3.61 -15.36
CA GLY A 440 16.42 2.65 -16.28
C GLY A 440 15.66 1.51 -15.60
N ILE A 441 15.41 0.45 -16.36
CA ILE A 441 14.60 -0.71 -15.92
C ILE A 441 15.50 -1.93 -15.86
N THR A 442 15.41 -2.66 -14.73
CA THR A 442 16.04 -3.97 -14.56
C THR A 442 14.94 -5.00 -14.43
N TYR A 443 14.97 -6.04 -15.28
CA TYR A 443 13.99 -7.12 -15.23
C TYR A 443 14.51 -8.29 -14.40
N SER A 444 13.58 -9.03 -13.78
CA SER A 444 13.90 -10.19 -12.94
C SER A 444 14.42 -11.39 -13.74
N ARG A 445 14.10 -11.46 -15.07
CA ARG A 445 14.49 -12.55 -15.99
C ARG A 445 14.89 -12.00 -17.35
#